data_f981e3b67fea1838cc5b1446d171ddb3
#
_entry.id   f981e3b67fea1838cc5b1446d171ddb3
#
_cell.length_a   1.000
_cell.length_b   1.000
_cell.length_c   1.000
_cell.angle_alpha   90.00
_cell.angle_beta   90.00
_cell.angle_gamma   90.00
#
_symmetry.space_group_name_H-M   'P 1'
#
loop_
_entity.id
_entity.type
_entity.pdbx_description
1 polymer ?
#
loop_
_entity_poly.entity_id
_entity_poly.type
_entity_poly.pdbx_seq_one_letter_code
_entity_poly.pdbx_strand_id
1 'polypeptide(L)'
;MIYAVECSIAEPAVEAEWNDFYSRVKLPALISVAGFLTSQRFRAVGGDGPVYLALHTIESADVLTSAEYRDNGGGNFARWQPHIVEWRRNVYDSAAPAPAVSGNQWLAVCDNAVPFAQAGIAATALHAIALDCLPAARWLAVLDPDQARLASGTAIRLYAPMGDRLVSARASATTH
;
A
#
# COMPACT_ATOMS: atom_id res chain seq x y z
N MET A 1 8.35 -3.23 9.49
CA MET A 1 8.60 -2.48 8.23
C MET A 1 7.34 -2.37 7.40
N ILE A 2 7.25 -1.38 6.51
CA ILE A 2 6.12 -1.23 5.58
C ILE A 2 6.61 -1.52 4.15
N TYR A 3 6.02 -2.51 3.50
CA TYR A 3 6.21 -2.79 2.09
C TYR A 3 5.07 -2.16 1.30
N ALA A 4 5.39 -1.27 0.37
CA ALA A 4 4.44 -0.57 -0.49
C ALA A 4 4.61 -1.01 -1.94
N VAL A 5 3.49 -1.27 -2.60
CA VAL A 5 3.42 -1.59 -4.03
C VAL A 5 2.45 -0.64 -4.69
N GLU A 6 2.92 0.06 -5.72
CA GLU A 6 2.11 1.00 -6.50
C GLU A 6 2.07 0.56 -7.95
N CYS A 7 0.92 0.74 -8.60
CA CYS A 7 0.76 0.51 -10.03
C CYS A 7 -0.49 1.17 -10.59
N SER A 8 -0.57 1.19 -11.92
CA SER A 8 -1.80 1.45 -12.68
C SER A 8 -2.02 0.32 -13.67
N ILE A 9 -3.24 0.22 -14.18
CA ILE A 9 -3.59 -0.66 -15.30
C ILE A 9 -3.82 0.21 -16.52
N ALA A 10 -3.05 -0.03 -17.58
CA ALA A 10 -3.10 0.77 -18.79
C ALA A 10 -4.38 0.54 -19.59
N GLU A 11 -4.99 -0.63 -19.49
CA GLU A 11 -6.11 -1.06 -20.29
C GLU A 11 -7.40 -1.18 -19.45
N PRO A 12 -8.35 -0.24 -19.58
CA PRO A 12 -9.58 -0.24 -18.76
C PRO A 12 -10.41 -1.54 -18.87
N ALA A 13 -10.34 -2.21 -20.02
CA ALA A 13 -11.10 -3.44 -20.24
C ALA A 13 -10.72 -4.60 -19.30
N VAL A 14 -9.47 -4.62 -18.81
CA VAL A 14 -8.98 -5.68 -17.90
C VAL A 14 -8.91 -5.24 -16.44
N GLU A 15 -9.18 -3.96 -16.15
CA GLU A 15 -9.02 -3.38 -14.80
C GLU A 15 -9.93 -4.05 -13.76
N ALA A 16 -11.18 -4.34 -14.14
CA ALA A 16 -12.13 -4.98 -13.22
C ALA A 16 -11.67 -6.40 -12.84
N GLU A 17 -11.21 -7.19 -13.81
CA GLU A 17 -10.70 -8.54 -13.59
C GLU A 17 -9.39 -8.53 -12.77
N TRP A 18 -8.49 -7.56 -13.03
CA TRP A 18 -7.31 -7.32 -12.23
C TRP A 18 -7.64 -7.05 -10.77
N ASN A 19 -8.62 -6.18 -10.52
CA ASN A 19 -9.02 -5.84 -9.15
C ASN A 19 -9.62 -7.03 -8.41
N ASP A 20 -10.43 -7.84 -9.09
CA ASP A 20 -10.99 -9.06 -8.53
C ASP A 20 -9.88 -10.08 -8.19
N PHE A 21 -8.99 -10.35 -9.14
CA PHE A 21 -7.82 -11.19 -8.93
C PHE A 21 -6.96 -10.71 -7.75
N TYR A 22 -6.61 -9.42 -7.72
CA TYR A 22 -5.73 -8.91 -6.67
C TYR A 22 -6.38 -9.02 -5.29
N SER A 23 -7.64 -8.64 -5.17
CA SER A 23 -8.34 -8.62 -3.88
C SER A 23 -8.67 -10.03 -3.37
N ARG A 24 -9.06 -10.95 -4.26
CA ARG A 24 -9.55 -12.28 -3.87
C ARG A 24 -8.51 -13.39 -3.93
N VAL A 25 -7.45 -13.22 -4.71
CA VAL A 25 -6.42 -14.25 -4.89
C VAL A 25 -5.09 -13.76 -4.38
N LYS A 26 -4.59 -12.64 -4.89
CA LYS A 26 -3.24 -12.16 -4.61
C LYS A 26 -3.06 -11.71 -3.16
N LEU A 27 -3.97 -10.88 -2.66
CA LEU A 27 -3.87 -10.35 -1.30
C LEU A 27 -3.95 -11.44 -0.23
N PRO A 28 -4.90 -12.41 -0.30
CA PRO A 28 -4.92 -13.57 0.58
C PRO A 28 -3.65 -14.43 0.49
N ALA A 29 -3.10 -14.65 -0.71
CA ALA A 29 -1.87 -15.39 -0.89
C ALA A 29 -0.68 -14.68 -0.21
N LEU A 30 -0.56 -13.35 -0.38
CA LEU A 30 0.48 -12.57 0.29
C LEU A 30 0.40 -12.66 1.81
N ILE A 31 -0.80 -12.49 2.38
CA ILE A 31 -0.97 -12.50 3.84
C ILE A 31 -0.73 -13.89 4.46
N SER A 32 -0.75 -14.96 3.68
CA SER A 32 -0.41 -16.31 4.13
C SER A 32 1.10 -16.57 4.22
N VAL A 33 1.92 -15.75 3.55
CA VAL A 33 3.39 -15.88 3.57
C VAL A 33 3.91 -15.51 4.96
N ALA A 34 4.80 -16.33 5.50
CA ALA A 34 5.44 -16.05 6.79
C ALA A 34 6.17 -14.71 6.76
N GLY A 35 5.97 -13.90 7.80
CA GLY A 35 6.52 -12.56 7.90
C GLY A 35 5.67 -11.44 7.28
N PHE A 36 4.56 -11.76 6.58
CA PHE A 36 3.50 -10.78 6.31
C PHE A 36 2.55 -10.73 7.49
N LEU A 37 2.35 -9.54 8.06
CA LEU A 37 1.54 -9.33 9.26
C LEU A 37 0.17 -8.72 8.92
N THR A 38 0.16 -7.69 8.07
CA THR A 38 -1.08 -7.05 7.60
C THR A 38 -0.98 -6.66 6.14
N SER A 39 -2.13 -6.55 5.47
CA SER A 39 -2.22 -6.11 4.08
C SER A 39 -3.50 -5.34 3.82
N GLN A 40 -3.42 -4.21 3.13
CA GLN A 40 -4.59 -3.46 2.67
C GLN A 40 -4.33 -2.83 1.31
N ARG A 41 -5.35 -2.81 0.46
CA ARG A 41 -5.32 -2.15 -0.86
C ARG A 41 -6.10 -0.87 -0.87
N PHE A 42 -5.64 0.04 -1.74
CA PHE A 42 -6.22 1.36 -1.89
C PHE A 42 -6.31 1.74 -3.37
N ARG A 43 -7.30 2.58 -3.68
CA ARG A 43 -7.44 3.22 -4.98
C ARG A 43 -7.38 4.74 -4.82
N ALA A 44 -6.63 5.40 -5.68
CA ALA A 44 -6.55 6.87 -5.71
C ALA A 44 -7.92 7.48 -6.01
N VAL A 45 -8.26 8.55 -5.29
CA VAL A 45 -9.51 9.31 -5.47
C VAL A 45 -9.42 10.31 -6.62
N GLY A 46 -8.24 10.42 -7.23
CA GLY A 46 -7.95 11.31 -8.35
C GLY A 46 -6.48 11.71 -8.37
N GLY A 47 -6.12 12.63 -9.27
CA GLY A 47 -4.77 13.12 -9.45
C GLY A 47 -3.91 12.20 -10.32
N ASP A 48 -2.69 12.67 -10.62
CA ASP A 48 -1.72 11.98 -11.47
C ASP A 48 -0.95 10.91 -10.68
N GLY A 49 -0.38 9.92 -11.39
CA GLY A 49 0.46 8.84 -10.86
C GLY A 49 -0.31 7.56 -10.55
N PRO A 50 0.30 6.57 -9.86
CA PRO A 50 -0.23 5.23 -9.71
C PRO A 50 -1.63 5.21 -9.09
N VAL A 51 -2.58 4.54 -9.79
CA VAL A 51 -3.99 4.46 -9.35
C VAL A 51 -4.15 3.57 -8.13
N TYR A 52 -3.33 2.52 -8.03
CA TYR A 52 -3.42 1.53 -6.97
C TYR A 52 -2.21 1.58 -6.06
N LEU A 53 -2.47 1.45 -4.77
CA LEU A 53 -1.47 1.30 -3.72
C LEU A 53 -1.85 0.09 -2.85
N ALA A 54 -0.89 -0.77 -2.55
CA ALA A 54 -1.03 -1.78 -1.52
C ALA A 54 0.01 -1.51 -0.43
N LEU A 55 -0.42 -1.49 0.82
CA LEU A 55 0.46 -1.41 1.99
C LEU A 55 0.43 -2.72 2.76
N HIS A 56 1.60 -3.24 3.03
CA HIS A 56 1.80 -4.44 3.83
C HIS A 56 2.70 -4.12 5.02
N THR A 57 2.35 -4.63 6.19
CA THR A 57 3.31 -4.73 7.28
C THR A 57 4.07 -6.03 7.14
N ILE A 58 5.38 -5.98 7.08
CA ILE A 58 6.27 -7.14 7.02
C ILE A 58 7.27 -7.12 8.18
N GLU A 59 7.74 -8.28 8.60
CA GLU A 59 8.72 -8.42 9.69
C GLU A 59 10.09 -7.86 9.29
N SER A 60 10.55 -8.23 8.09
CA SER A 60 11.82 -7.76 7.52
C SER A 60 11.76 -7.73 5.99
N ALA A 61 12.72 -7.04 5.36
CA ALA A 61 12.86 -7.05 3.90
C ALA A 61 13.20 -8.46 3.34
N ASP A 62 13.81 -9.32 4.14
CA ASP A 62 14.20 -10.67 3.73
C ASP A 62 12.99 -11.57 3.39
N VAL A 63 11.82 -11.24 3.96
CA VAL A 63 10.56 -11.92 3.61
C VAL A 63 10.32 -11.91 2.09
N LEU A 64 10.67 -10.81 1.42
CA LEU A 64 10.45 -10.62 -0.02
C LEU A 64 11.42 -11.45 -0.91
N THR A 65 12.43 -12.05 -0.31
CA THR A 65 13.38 -12.97 -0.99
C THR A 65 13.22 -14.42 -0.56
N SER A 66 12.28 -14.71 0.35
CA SER A 66 12.00 -16.06 0.85
C SER A 66 11.45 -16.99 -0.25
N ALA A 67 11.63 -18.29 -0.10
CA ALA A 67 11.04 -19.29 -1.00
C ALA A 67 9.51 -19.19 -0.97
N GLU A 68 8.91 -19.09 0.22
CA GLU A 68 7.46 -19.01 0.37
C GLU A 68 6.87 -17.78 -0.34
N TYR A 69 7.55 -16.61 -0.29
CA TYR A 69 7.14 -15.44 -1.04
C TYR A 69 7.23 -15.62 -2.56
N ARG A 70 8.29 -16.29 -3.07
CA ARG A 70 8.43 -16.57 -4.50
C ARG A 70 7.33 -17.50 -4.99
N ASP A 71 7.02 -18.54 -4.21
CA ASP A 71 6.06 -19.55 -4.61
C ASP A 71 4.61 -19.08 -4.49
N ASN A 72 4.28 -18.34 -3.42
CA ASN A 72 2.92 -17.97 -3.08
C ASN A 72 2.62 -16.49 -3.26
N GLY A 73 3.59 -15.60 -3.08
CA GLY A 73 3.36 -14.15 -2.96
C GLY A 73 3.93 -13.32 -4.10
N GLY A 74 5.14 -13.61 -4.57
CA GLY A 74 5.90 -12.72 -5.43
C GLY A 74 5.59 -12.81 -6.92
N GLY A 75 5.43 -14.02 -7.46
CA GLY A 75 5.54 -14.29 -8.89
C GLY A 75 4.25 -14.38 -9.70
N ASN A 76 3.10 -14.21 -9.11
CA ASN A 76 1.82 -14.59 -9.73
C ASN A 76 1.17 -13.49 -10.58
N PHE A 77 2.01 -12.71 -11.32
CA PHE A 77 1.52 -11.60 -12.15
C PHE A 77 1.70 -11.80 -13.67
N ALA A 78 2.21 -12.93 -14.12
CA ALA A 78 2.59 -13.12 -15.53
C ALA A 78 1.49 -12.73 -16.52
N ARG A 79 0.23 -13.06 -16.22
CA ARG A 79 -0.93 -12.72 -17.04
C ARG A 79 -1.17 -11.21 -17.11
N TRP A 80 -0.92 -10.49 -16.02
CA TRP A 80 -1.26 -9.08 -15.88
C TRP A 80 -0.10 -8.14 -16.23
N GLN A 81 1.12 -8.67 -16.26
CA GLN A 81 2.32 -7.88 -16.45
C GLN A 81 2.30 -6.99 -17.70
N PRO A 82 1.75 -7.40 -18.85
CA PRO A 82 1.65 -6.53 -20.02
C PRO A 82 0.75 -5.30 -19.82
N HIS A 83 -0.18 -5.36 -18.87
CA HIS A 83 -1.15 -4.31 -18.60
C HIS A 83 -0.77 -3.42 -17.42
N ILE A 84 0.24 -3.81 -16.63
CA ILE A 84 0.70 -3.07 -15.44
C ILE A 84 1.67 -1.98 -15.88
N VAL A 85 1.37 -0.75 -15.48
CA VAL A 85 2.23 0.43 -15.68
C VAL A 85 2.46 1.14 -14.36
N GLU A 86 3.38 2.09 -14.34
CA GLU A 86 3.75 2.86 -13.14
C GLU A 86 4.13 1.98 -11.94
N TRP A 87 4.71 0.81 -12.22
CA TRP A 87 5.08 -0.16 -11.20
C TRP A 87 6.20 0.37 -10.32
N ARG A 88 5.96 0.43 -9.00
CA ARG A 88 6.95 0.81 -7.98
C ARG A 88 6.80 -0.08 -6.76
N ARG A 89 7.93 -0.41 -6.15
CA ARG A 89 7.98 -1.18 -4.91
C ARG A 89 9.01 -0.58 -3.98
N ASN A 90 8.60 -0.31 -2.74
CA ASN A 90 9.49 0.22 -1.72
C ASN A 90 9.31 -0.53 -0.41
N VAL A 91 10.40 -0.75 0.30
CA VAL A 91 10.36 -1.09 1.71
C VAL A 91 10.76 0.14 2.50
N TYR A 92 9.89 0.55 3.40
CA TYR A 92 10.11 1.68 4.28
C TYR A 92 10.44 1.21 5.69
N ASP A 93 11.42 1.87 6.32
CA ASP A 93 11.65 1.70 7.74
C ASP A 93 10.48 2.28 8.53
N SER A 94 9.92 1.48 9.42
CA SER A 94 8.82 1.88 10.29
C SER A 94 8.76 0.98 11.51
N ALA A 95 8.77 1.59 12.69
CA ALA A 95 8.52 0.87 13.94
C ALA A 95 7.01 0.55 14.11
N ALA A 96 6.13 1.36 13.50
CA ALA A 96 4.70 1.13 13.51
C ALA A 96 4.25 0.29 12.31
N PRO A 97 3.20 -0.53 12.46
CA PRO A 97 2.60 -1.23 11.33
C PRO A 97 1.98 -0.26 10.34
N ALA A 98 1.74 -0.71 9.10
CA ALA A 98 0.95 0.03 8.14
C ALA A 98 -0.43 0.36 8.75
N PRO A 99 -0.92 1.60 8.60
CA PRO A 99 -2.16 2.01 9.23
C PRO A 99 -3.36 1.22 8.67
N ALA A 100 -4.35 0.96 9.52
CA ALA A 100 -5.66 0.50 9.07
C ALA A 100 -6.48 1.71 8.65
N VAL A 101 -7.15 1.60 7.50
CA VAL A 101 -8.05 2.64 6.98
C VAL A 101 -9.43 2.04 6.80
N SER A 102 -10.42 2.57 7.50
CA SER A 102 -11.82 2.11 7.40
C SER A 102 -12.53 2.72 6.18
N GLY A 103 -13.69 2.17 5.82
CA GLY A 103 -14.41 2.57 4.62
C GLY A 103 -14.87 4.05 4.58
N ASN A 104 -14.87 4.74 5.72
CA ASN A 104 -15.20 6.16 5.83
C ASN A 104 -13.96 7.06 6.05
N GLN A 105 -12.78 6.54 5.85
CA GLN A 105 -11.50 7.24 5.98
C GLN A 105 -10.73 7.19 4.66
N TRP A 106 -9.69 8.00 4.56
CA TRP A 106 -8.75 8.02 3.45
C TRP A 106 -7.31 7.86 3.95
N LEU A 107 -6.52 7.16 3.17
CA LEU A 107 -5.08 7.22 3.29
C LEU A 107 -4.57 8.43 2.49
N ALA A 108 -3.93 9.36 3.16
CA ALA A 108 -3.27 10.50 2.56
C ALA A 108 -1.78 10.21 2.38
N VAL A 109 -1.25 10.51 1.21
CA VAL A 109 0.14 10.21 0.84
C VAL A 109 0.77 11.42 0.15
N CYS A 110 2.00 11.77 0.54
CA CYS A 110 2.80 12.79 -0.15
C CYS A 110 4.29 12.43 -0.04
N ASP A 111 5.06 12.85 -1.05
CA ASP A 111 6.51 12.61 -1.08
C ASP A 111 7.31 13.69 -0.32
N ASN A 112 6.62 14.65 0.30
CA ASN A 112 7.22 15.62 1.21
C ASN A 112 6.24 16.06 2.31
N ALA A 113 6.79 16.63 3.42
CA ALA A 113 6.01 17.02 4.60
C ALA A 113 5.22 18.34 4.43
N VAL A 114 5.65 19.20 3.53
CA VAL A 114 5.15 20.59 3.47
C VAL A 114 3.64 20.67 3.26
N PRO A 115 3.01 19.93 2.33
CA PRO A 115 1.57 19.98 2.14
C PRO A 115 0.78 19.55 3.39
N PHE A 116 1.27 18.57 4.13
CA PHE A 116 0.66 18.13 5.40
C PHE A 116 0.74 19.23 6.47
N ALA A 117 1.92 19.86 6.62
CA ALA A 117 2.11 20.96 7.56
C ALA A 117 1.24 22.16 7.23
N GLN A 118 1.11 22.51 5.95
CA GLN A 118 0.25 23.61 5.47
C GLN A 118 -1.24 23.33 5.73
N ALA A 119 -1.65 22.07 5.62
CA ALA A 119 -3.02 21.65 5.92
C ALA A 119 -3.29 21.44 7.42
N GLY A 120 -2.28 21.57 8.28
CA GLY A 120 -2.40 21.30 9.72
C GLY A 120 -2.62 19.83 10.04
N ILE A 121 -2.18 18.92 9.17
CA ILE A 121 -2.37 17.48 9.31
C ILE A 121 -1.06 16.83 9.80
N ALA A 122 -1.13 16.09 10.91
CA ALA A 122 -0.01 15.28 11.38
C ALA A 122 0.20 14.07 10.46
N ALA A 123 1.41 13.88 9.97
CA ALA A 123 1.76 12.78 9.09
C ALA A 123 3.01 12.03 9.60
N THR A 124 3.03 10.72 9.37
CA THR A 124 4.17 9.87 9.69
C THR A 124 5.14 9.85 8.51
N ALA A 125 6.40 10.17 8.79
CA ALA A 125 7.47 10.07 7.81
C ALA A 125 7.96 8.62 7.69
N LEU A 126 8.15 8.16 6.46
CA LEU A 126 8.70 6.87 6.10
C LEU A 126 9.94 7.08 5.22
N HIS A 127 11.02 6.37 5.48
CA HIS A 127 12.24 6.40 4.67
C HIS A 127 12.45 5.06 3.98
N ALA A 128 12.63 5.10 2.67
CA ALA A 128 12.85 3.90 1.87
C ALA A 128 14.25 3.32 2.17
N ILE A 129 14.32 2.01 2.41
CA ILE A 129 15.54 1.29 2.77
C ILE A 129 15.86 0.14 1.82
N ALA A 130 14.92 -0.26 0.96
CA ALA A 130 15.12 -1.35 0.01
C ALA A 130 14.17 -1.25 -1.18
N LEU A 131 14.46 -2.02 -2.23
CA LEU A 131 13.82 -2.07 -3.54
C LEU A 131 14.09 -0.80 -4.36
N ASP A 132 13.08 -0.16 -4.94
CA ASP A 132 13.27 0.94 -5.88
C ASP A 132 13.82 2.22 -5.20
N CYS A 133 13.52 2.41 -3.92
CA CYS A 133 13.85 3.61 -3.13
C CYS A 133 13.42 4.93 -3.81
N LEU A 134 12.33 4.87 -4.56
CA LEU A 134 11.70 6.01 -5.26
C LEU A 134 10.21 6.06 -4.96
N PRO A 135 9.74 7.07 -4.20
CA PRO A 135 10.52 8.14 -3.58
C PRO A 135 11.35 7.66 -2.38
N ALA A 136 12.45 8.34 -2.09
CA ALA A 136 13.33 8.02 -0.96
C ALA A 136 12.66 8.26 0.40
N ALA A 137 11.68 9.15 0.45
CA ALA A 137 10.87 9.42 1.63
C ALA A 137 9.40 9.62 1.26
N ARG A 138 8.51 9.27 2.17
CA ARG A 138 7.07 9.40 2.00
C ARG A 138 6.41 9.75 3.33
N TRP A 139 5.36 10.54 3.29
CA TRP A 139 4.55 10.90 4.45
C TRP A 139 3.16 10.29 4.28
N LEU A 140 2.67 9.69 5.36
CA LEU A 140 1.34 9.06 5.41
C LEU A 140 0.52 9.65 6.56
N ALA A 141 -0.78 9.80 6.33
CA ALA A 141 -1.77 10.07 7.38
C ALA A 141 -3.07 9.32 7.06
N VAL A 142 -3.82 8.92 8.09
CA VAL A 142 -5.20 8.47 7.96
C VAL A 142 -6.10 9.64 8.26
N LEU A 143 -6.98 10.00 7.35
CA LEU A 143 -7.83 11.18 7.41
C LEU A 143 -9.30 10.79 7.55
N ASP A 144 -10.01 11.49 8.43
CA ASP A 144 -11.45 11.52 8.43
C ASP A 144 -12.01 12.42 7.28
N PRO A 145 -13.34 12.46 7.08
CA PRO A 145 -13.93 13.28 6.01
C PRO A 145 -13.59 14.77 6.07
N ASP A 146 -13.46 15.33 7.26
CA ASP A 146 -13.20 16.76 7.42
C ASP A 146 -11.73 17.09 7.10
N GLN A 147 -10.82 16.26 7.57
CA GLN A 147 -9.39 16.36 7.24
C GLN A 147 -9.13 16.11 5.75
N ALA A 148 -9.86 15.18 5.11
CA ALA A 148 -9.73 14.93 3.68
C ALA A 148 -10.14 16.14 2.83
N ARG A 149 -11.12 16.94 3.28
CA ARG A 149 -11.46 18.23 2.62
C ARG A 149 -10.32 19.23 2.71
N LEU A 150 -9.60 19.29 3.83
CA LEU A 150 -8.44 20.19 3.99
C LEU A 150 -7.27 19.77 3.07
N ALA A 151 -7.12 18.47 2.81
CA ALA A 151 -6.12 17.94 1.89
C ALA A 151 -6.49 18.15 0.41
N SER A 152 -7.77 18.41 0.10
CA SER A 152 -8.24 18.59 -1.27
C SER A 152 -7.61 19.81 -1.94
N GLY A 153 -7.18 19.67 -3.19
CA GLY A 153 -6.51 20.75 -3.94
C GLY A 153 -5.05 20.99 -3.54
N THR A 154 -4.50 20.18 -2.65
CA THR A 154 -3.08 20.20 -2.28
C THR A 154 -2.30 19.14 -3.08
N ALA A 155 -0.98 19.04 -2.86
CA ALA A 155 -0.16 17.95 -3.39
C ALA A 155 -0.32 16.62 -2.62
N ILE A 156 -1.19 16.56 -1.61
CA ILE A 156 -1.51 15.34 -0.88
C ILE A 156 -2.43 14.48 -1.74
N ARG A 157 -2.00 13.27 -2.02
CA ARG A 157 -2.80 12.30 -2.75
C ARG A 157 -3.66 11.49 -1.79
N LEU A 158 -4.95 11.41 -2.10
CA LEU A 158 -5.92 10.66 -1.30
C LEU A 158 -6.21 9.30 -1.95
N TYR A 159 -6.26 8.28 -1.13
CA TYR A 159 -6.58 6.91 -1.50
C TYR A 159 -7.75 6.39 -0.66
N ALA A 160 -8.77 5.87 -1.31
CA ALA A 160 -9.86 5.15 -0.66
C ALA A 160 -9.49 3.68 -0.45
N PRO A 161 -9.83 3.06 0.69
CA PRO A 161 -9.61 1.63 0.89
C PRO A 161 -10.51 0.82 -0.06
N MET A 162 -9.97 -0.27 -0.60
CA MET A 162 -10.68 -1.20 -1.49
C MET A 162 -11.22 -2.42 -0.74
N GLY A 163 -11.24 -2.36 0.57
CA GLY A 163 -11.67 -3.41 1.49
C GLY A 163 -10.98 -3.28 2.83
N ASP A 164 -11.36 -4.13 3.75
CA ASP A 164 -10.78 -4.18 5.09
C ASP A 164 -9.32 -4.62 5.07
N ARG A 165 -8.56 -4.18 6.07
CA ARG A 165 -7.20 -4.64 6.28
C ARG A 165 -7.20 -6.12 6.68
N LEU A 166 -6.53 -6.95 5.89
CA LEU A 166 -6.27 -8.34 6.24
C LEU A 166 -5.17 -8.42 7.32
N VAL A 167 -5.33 -9.36 8.23
CA VAL A 167 -4.35 -9.68 9.27
C VAL A 167 -3.96 -11.14 9.13
N SER A 168 -2.66 -11.42 9.24
CA SER A 168 -2.15 -12.79 9.18
C SER A 168 -2.64 -13.59 10.39
N ALA A 169 -3.15 -14.78 10.14
CA ALA A 169 -3.52 -15.71 11.21
C ALA A 169 -2.30 -16.09 12.08
N ARG A 170 -1.09 -16.08 11.51
CA ARG A 170 0.16 -16.36 12.24
C ARG A 170 0.54 -15.21 13.18
N ALA A 171 0.25 -13.94 12.81
CA ALA A 171 0.51 -12.78 13.67
C ALA A 171 -0.40 -12.77 14.91
N SER A 172 -1.61 -13.32 14.80
CA SER A 172 -2.56 -13.39 15.91
C SER A 172 -2.17 -14.42 16.98
N ALA A 173 -1.31 -15.38 16.67
CA ALA A 173 -0.91 -16.46 17.57
C ALA A 173 0.24 -16.08 18.53
N THR A 174 0.92 -14.96 18.32
CA THR A 174 2.13 -14.57 19.08
C THR A 174 1.84 -13.65 20.29
N THR A 175 0.57 -13.34 20.55
CA THR A 175 0.15 -12.41 21.63
C THR A 175 -0.42 -13.14 22.84
N HIS A 176 0.20 -14.26 23.25
CA HIS A 176 -0.12 -14.97 24.51
C HIS A 176 1.10 -15.13 25.38
#